data_9b78c8bc3a079dae83584a3556d8dc0e
#
_entry.id   9b78c8bc3a079dae83584a3556d8dc0e
#
_cell.length_a   1.000
_cell.length_b   1.000
_cell.length_c   1.000
_cell.angle_alpha   90.00
_cell.angle_beta   90.00
_cell.angle_gamma   90.00
#
_symmetry.space_group_name_H-M   'P 1'
#
loop_
_entity.id
_entity.type
_entity.pdbx_description
1 polymer ?
#
loop_
_entity_poly.entity_id
_entity_poly.type
_entity_poly.pdbx_seq_one_letter_code
_entity_poly.pdbx_strand_id
1 'polypeptide(L)'
;MPPLSLVEQAQQLRDLARQFEALHARVRDVSYTPGTDALRRISPLLLKVQDLMATALVRLGALDGSEYADIAGSRASLECLASVVAASSLAGNDLASALYANPYEGAPFAGYPADNQAVRTARHAEAIPRMTGHLADAAHQLDLSAIGCHYVATGITRDLAAAQEQTKPVQRTTGPTTAPSASRTPRVRR
;
A
#
# COMPACT_ATOMS: atom_id res chain seq x y z
N MET A 1 17.36 15.12 9.82
CA MET A 1 17.79 13.70 9.69
C MET A 1 18.25 13.50 8.26
N PRO A 2 19.32 12.73 7.99
CA PRO A 2 19.71 12.42 6.62
C PRO A 2 18.56 11.68 5.90
N PRO A 3 18.40 11.84 4.60
CA PRO A 3 17.41 11.08 3.85
C PRO A 3 17.72 9.59 3.95
N LEU A 4 16.66 8.77 4.04
CA LEU A 4 16.79 7.31 4.08
C LEU A 4 17.29 6.82 2.73
N SER A 5 18.16 5.81 2.74
CA SER A 5 18.56 5.12 1.52
C SER A 5 17.34 4.44 0.86
N LEU A 6 17.37 4.25 -0.45
CA LEU A 6 16.28 3.59 -1.18
C LEU A 6 16.04 2.14 -0.71
N VAL A 7 17.10 1.46 -0.25
CA VAL A 7 16.97 0.11 0.35
C VAL A 7 16.18 0.17 1.66
N GLU A 8 16.45 1.16 2.50
CA GLU A 8 15.70 1.37 3.74
C GLU A 8 14.24 1.77 3.46
N GLN A 9 14.00 2.61 2.44
CA GLN A 9 12.65 2.96 2.02
C GLN A 9 11.87 1.73 1.54
N ALA A 10 12.49 0.86 0.71
CA ALA A 10 11.86 -0.39 0.30
C ALA A 10 11.55 -1.31 1.50
N GLN A 11 12.45 -1.38 2.50
CA GLN A 11 12.19 -2.16 3.71
C GLN A 11 11.03 -1.58 4.53
N GLN A 12 10.95 -0.27 4.68
CA GLN A 12 9.85 0.39 5.39
C GLN A 12 8.49 0.19 4.70
N LEU A 13 8.47 0.12 3.36
CA LEU A 13 7.25 -0.23 2.63
C LEU A 13 6.82 -1.69 2.86
N ARG A 14 7.76 -2.64 2.98
CA ARG A 14 7.45 -4.02 3.38
C ARG A 14 6.89 -4.08 4.80
N ASP A 15 7.42 -3.26 5.70
CA ASP A 15 6.93 -3.16 7.09
C ASP A 15 5.53 -2.56 7.14
N LEU A 16 5.26 -1.56 6.31
CA LEU A 16 3.94 -0.97 6.14
C LEU A 16 2.94 -1.98 5.55
N ALA A 17 3.35 -2.76 4.54
CA ALA A 17 2.54 -3.84 3.98
C ALA A 17 2.09 -4.82 5.07
N ARG A 18 3.03 -5.31 5.90
CA ARG A 18 2.70 -6.21 7.02
C ARG A 18 1.73 -5.59 8.04
N GLN A 19 1.79 -4.28 8.24
CA GLN A 19 0.84 -3.60 9.12
C GLN A 19 -0.56 -3.53 8.50
N PHE A 20 -0.67 -3.31 7.18
CA PHE A 20 -1.95 -3.40 6.46
C PHE A 20 -2.52 -4.83 6.50
N GLU A 21 -1.71 -5.86 6.28
CA GLU A 21 -2.11 -7.27 6.39
C GLU A 21 -2.65 -7.61 7.78
N ALA A 22 -1.94 -7.18 8.83
CA ALA A 22 -2.35 -7.39 10.20
C ALA A 22 -3.68 -6.66 10.52
N LEU A 23 -3.86 -5.46 9.97
CA LEU A 23 -5.10 -4.70 10.16
C LEU A 23 -6.25 -5.30 9.35
N HIS A 24 -5.99 -5.75 8.11
CA HIS A 24 -6.94 -6.51 7.28
C HIS A 24 -7.50 -7.71 8.05
N ALA A 25 -6.62 -8.55 8.61
CA ALA A 25 -7.05 -9.70 9.39
C ALA A 25 -7.92 -9.30 10.60
N ARG A 26 -7.55 -8.24 11.31
CA ARG A 26 -8.33 -7.72 12.44
C ARG A 26 -9.70 -7.19 12.03
N VAL A 27 -9.82 -6.50 10.89
CA VAL A 27 -11.10 -5.99 10.38
C VAL A 27 -11.98 -7.14 9.93
N ARG A 28 -11.43 -8.12 9.19
CA ARG A 28 -12.15 -9.30 8.72
C ARG A 28 -12.70 -10.15 9.87
N ASP A 29 -11.91 -10.32 10.93
CA ASP A 29 -12.22 -11.23 12.02
C ASP A 29 -12.88 -10.50 13.23
N VAL A 30 -13.20 -9.20 13.10
CA VAL A 30 -13.82 -8.44 14.18
C VAL A 30 -15.20 -8.98 14.53
N SER A 31 -15.37 -9.39 15.78
CA SER A 31 -16.65 -9.81 16.34
C SER A 31 -17.19 -8.71 17.24
N TYR A 32 -18.45 -8.34 17.07
CA TYR A 32 -19.11 -7.27 17.81
C TYR A 32 -20.62 -7.53 17.95
N THR A 33 -21.21 -6.89 18.93
CA THR A 33 -22.67 -6.68 19.00
C THR A 33 -22.96 -5.21 18.65
N PRO A 34 -24.04 -4.92 17.84
CA PRO A 34 -24.43 -3.55 17.55
C PRO A 34 -24.63 -2.72 18.83
N GLY A 35 -24.37 -1.42 18.75
CA GLY A 35 -24.42 -0.53 19.91
C GLY A 35 -23.02 -0.15 20.42
N THR A 36 -22.88 -0.02 21.73
CA THR A 36 -21.64 0.44 22.39
C THR A 36 -20.46 -0.52 22.16
N ASP A 37 -20.70 -1.83 22.05
CA ASP A 37 -19.64 -2.80 21.81
C ASP A 37 -19.03 -2.63 20.41
N ALA A 38 -19.85 -2.43 19.37
CA ALA A 38 -19.38 -2.14 18.00
C ALA A 38 -18.51 -0.88 17.98
N LEU A 39 -18.94 0.21 18.62
CA LEU A 39 -18.15 1.43 18.71
C LEU A 39 -16.79 1.16 19.33
N ARG A 40 -16.73 0.45 20.45
CA ARG A 40 -15.47 0.13 21.15
C ARG A 40 -14.52 -0.71 20.31
N ARG A 41 -15.05 -1.62 19.49
CA ARG A 41 -14.23 -2.55 18.69
C ARG A 41 -13.81 -1.98 17.35
N ILE A 42 -14.65 -1.18 16.70
CA ILE A 42 -14.38 -0.64 15.36
C ILE A 42 -13.57 0.65 15.42
N SER A 43 -13.78 1.53 16.41
CA SER A 43 -13.05 2.82 16.47
C SER A 43 -11.53 2.67 16.51
N PRO A 44 -10.92 1.73 17.25
CA PRO A 44 -9.47 1.54 17.21
C PRO A 44 -8.94 1.07 15.84
N LEU A 45 -9.76 0.36 15.06
CA LEU A 45 -9.42 -0.06 13.70
C LEU A 45 -9.39 1.15 12.76
N LEU A 46 -10.40 2.02 12.85
CA LEU A 46 -10.46 3.27 12.08
C LEU A 46 -9.25 4.16 12.38
N LEU A 47 -8.91 4.40 13.65
CA LEU A 47 -7.74 5.19 14.01
C LEU A 47 -6.45 4.58 13.44
N LYS A 48 -6.32 3.26 13.48
CA LYS A 48 -5.13 2.59 12.93
C LYS A 48 -5.05 2.72 11.41
N VAL A 49 -6.16 2.68 10.67
CA VAL A 49 -6.17 2.95 9.22
C VAL A 49 -5.64 4.35 8.92
N GLN A 50 -6.10 5.36 9.68
CA GLN A 50 -5.64 6.74 9.50
C GLN A 50 -4.13 6.89 9.74
N ASP A 51 -3.57 6.22 10.74
CA ASP A 51 -2.12 6.20 10.98
C ASP A 51 -1.35 5.58 9.80
N LEU A 52 -1.85 4.45 9.26
CA LEU A 52 -1.19 3.78 8.13
C LEU A 52 -1.30 4.60 6.85
N MET A 53 -2.45 5.22 6.58
CA MET A 53 -2.64 6.14 5.46
C MET A 53 -1.67 7.32 5.54
N ALA A 54 -1.56 7.97 6.70
CA ALA A 54 -0.62 9.07 6.91
C ALA A 54 0.83 8.61 6.69
N THR A 55 1.18 7.40 7.15
CA THR A 55 2.49 6.81 6.90
C THR A 55 2.74 6.58 5.41
N ALA A 56 1.77 6.02 4.67
CA ALA A 56 1.88 5.83 3.22
C ALA A 56 2.09 7.15 2.48
N LEU A 57 1.37 8.20 2.85
CA LEU A 57 1.50 9.53 2.27
C LEU A 57 2.89 10.13 2.53
N VAL A 58 3.43 9.98 3.74
CA VAL A 58 4.81 10.42 4.06
C VAL A 58 5.83 9.66 3.22
N ARG A 59 5.64 8.34 2.99
CA ARG A 59 6.54 7.54 2.14
C ARG A 59 6.45 7.96 0.69
N LEU A 60 5.26 8.27 0.19
CA LEU A 60 5.07 8.80 -1.16
C LEU A 60 5.87 10.10 -1.36
N GLY A 61 5.71 11.07 -0.45
CA GLY A 61 6.46 12.33 -0.53
C GLY A 61 7.99 12.14 -0.40
N ALA A 62 8.45 11.19 0.42
CA ALA A 62 9.86 10.90 0.57
C ALA A 62 10.46 10.24 -0.68
N LEU A 63 9.72 9.39 -1.39
CA LEU A 63 10.16 8.78 -2.65
C LEU A 63 10.14 9.78 -3.80
N ASP A 64 9.08 10.58 -3.92
CA ASP A 64 8.94 11.59 -4.96
C ASP A 64 10.02 12.67 -4.86
N GLY A 65 10.40 13.06 -3.65
CA GLY A 65 11.47 14.03 -3.38
C GLY A 65 12.88 13.44 -3.32
N SER A 66 13.09 12.19 -3.73
CA SER A 66 14.39 11.51 -3.71
C SER A 66 14.93 11.28 -5.13
N GLU A 67 16.21 10.87 -5.22
CA GLU A 67 16.84 10.43 -6.47
C GLU A 67 16.10 9.26 -7.16
N TYR A 68 15.19 8.58 -6.46
CA TYR A 68 14.36 7.54 -7.05
C TYR A 68 13.47 8.08 -8.18
N ALA A 69 12.99 9.30 -8.07
CA ALA A 69 12.13 9.92 -9.08
C ALA A 69 12.80 10.01 -10.47
N ASP A 70 14.14 10.07 -10.50
CA ASP A 70 14.93 10.13 -11.75
C ASP A 70 15.25 8.75 -12.33
N ILE A 71 14.98 7.66 -11.61
CA ILE A 71 15.24 6.29 -12.06
C ILE A 71 14.15 5.84 -13.05
N ALA A 72 14.55 5.23 -14.14
CA ALA A 72 13.63 4.66 -15.12
C ALA A 72 12.72 3.61 -14.47
N GLY A 73 11.39 3.75 -14.61
CA GLY A 73 10.39 2.87 -13.99
C GLY A 73 9.79 3.39 -12.68
N SER A 74 10.38 4.42 -12.06
CA SER A 74 9.92 5.00 -10.79
C SER A 74 8.47 5.49 -10.82
N ARG A 75 8.02 6.05 -11.95
CA ARG A 75 6.66 6.57 -12.10
C ARG A 75 5.59 5.54 -11.71
N ALA A 76 5.69 4.30 -12.19
CA ALA A 76 4.72 3.25 -11.88
C ALA A 76 4.67 2.93 -10.38
N SER A 77 5.81 2.98 -9.71
CA SER A 77 5.90 2.79 -8.25
C SER A 77 5.27 3.96 -7.49
N LEU A 78 5.51 5.21 -7.92
CA LEU A 78 4.91 6.40 -7.30
C LEU A 78 3.38 6.42 -7.50
N GLU A 79 2.89 6.13 -8.69
CA GLU A 79 1.45 6.01 -9.00
C GLU A 79 0.80 4.89 -8.18
N CYS A 80 1.47 3.74 -8.04
CA CYS A 80 0.99 2.64 -7.20
C CYS A 80 0.95 3.06 -5.72
N LEU A 81 1.95 3.77 -5.20
CA LEU A 81 1.93 4.22 -3.81
C LEU A 81 0.85 5.29 -3.57
N ALA A 82 0.57 6.14 -4.56
CA ALA A 82 -0.57 7.06 -4.52
C ALA A 82 -1.90 6.29 -4.45
N SER A 83 -2.04 5.17 -5.18
CA SER A 83 -3.22 4.32 -5.09
C SER A 83 -3.37 3.62 -3.73
N VAL A 84 -2.26 3.30 -3.05
CA VAL A 84 -2.28 2.80 -1.65
C VAL A 84 -2.86 3.86 -0.71
N VAL A 85 -2.48 5.13 -0.87
CA VAL A 85 -3.07 6.23 -0.07
C VAL A 85 -4.57 6.34 -0.31
N ALA A 86 -5.01 6.25 -1.57
CA ALA A 86 -6.43 6.29 -1.92
C ALA A 86 -7.20 5.09 -1.34
N ALA A 87 -6.69 3.86 -1.50
CA ALA A 87 -7.33 2.65 -0.98
C ALA A 87 -7.43 2.67 0.56
N SER A 88 -6.37 3.09 1.26
CA SER A 88 -6.40 3.21 2.72
C SER A 88 -7.37 4.31 3.19
N SER A 89 -7.54 5.39 2.43
CA SER A 89 -8.57 6.40 2.71
C SER A 89 -9.99 5.83 2.57
N LEU A 90 -10.24 5.01 1.53
CA LEU A 90 -11.52 4.32 1.33
C LEU A 90 -11.79 3.34 2.48
N ALA A 91 -10.80 2.55 2.91
CA ALA A 91 -10.93 1.69 4.08
C ALA A 91 -11.35 2.46 5.35
N GLY A 92 -10.77 3.64 5.55
CA GLY A 92 -11.16 4.53 6.65
C GLY A 92 -12.61 5.01 6.54
N ASN A 93 -13.03 5.38 5.32
CA ASN A 93 -14.41 5.78 5.06
C ASN A 93 -15.40 4.64 5.28
N ASP A 94 -15.06 3.41 4.87
CA ASP A 94 -15.91 2.25 5.08
C ASP A 94 -16.06 1.91 6.57
N LEU A 95 -14.98 1.97 7.36
CA LEU A 95 -15.06 1.81 8.81
C LEU A 95 -15.90 2.91 9.48
N ALA A 96 -15.79 4.15 9.01
CA ALA A 96 -16.65 5.24 9.49
C ALA A 96 -18.13 5.00 9.12
N SER A 97 -18.40 4.46 7.93
CA SER A 97 -19.74 4.10 7.47
C SER A 97 -20.32 2.94 8.29
N ALA A 98 -19.49 1.95 8.68
CA ALA A 98 -19.91 0.91 9.61
C ALA A 98 -20.32 1.50 10.97
N LEU A 99 -19.56 2.47 11.50
CA LEU A 99 -19.92 3.20 12.72
C LEU A 99 -21.17 4.07 12.54
N TYR A 100 -21.36 4.68 11.38
CA TYR A 100 -22.58 5.44 11.08
C TYR A 100 -23.82 4.55 11.01
N ALA A 101 -23.71 3.34 10.50
CA ALA A 101 -24.79 2.35 10.46
C ALA A 101 -25.10 1.71 11.82
N ASN A 102 -24.26 1.92 12.85
CA ASN A 102 -24.41 1.35 14.16
C ASN A 102 -25.61 1.97 14.91
N PRO A 103 -26.54 1.17 15.47
CA PRO A 103 -27.68 1.66 16.24
C PRO A 103 -27.22 2.10 17.63
N TYR A 104 -27.02 3.39 17.82
CA TYR A 104 -26.66 3.93 19.13
C TYR A 104 -27.84 3.89 20.11
N GLU A 105 -27.56 3.48 21.35
CA GLU A 105 -28.57 3.41 22.44
C GLU A 105 -28.53 4.71 23.25
N GLY A 106 -29.08 5.78 22.70
CA GLY A 106 -29.27 7.06 23.39
C GLY A 106 -30.68 7.20 23.90
N ALA A 107 -30.91 8.10 24.88
CA ALA A 107 -32.25 8.50 25.27
C ALA A 107 -32.97 9.18 24.09
N PRO A 108 -34.24 8.89 23.83
CA PRO A 108 -35.00 9.57 22.80
C PRO A 108 -35.20 11.06 23.17
N PHE A 109 -35.61 11.86 22.17
CA PHE A 109 -36.00 13.22 22.43
C PHE A 109 -37.08 13.33 23.51
N ALA A 110 -37.05 14.41 24.27
CA ALA A 110 -38.06 14.66 25.30
C ALA A 110 -39.49 14.56 24.72
N GLY A 111 -40.37 13.79 25.41
CA GLY A 111 -41.71 13.54 24.94
C GLY A 111 -41.93 12.30 24.06
N TYR A 112 -40.87 11.63 23.62
CA TYR A 112 -40.96 10.37 22.90
C TYR A 112 -40.76 9.18 23.86
N PRO A 113 -41.52 8.08 23.68
CA PRO A 113 -41.35 6.89 24.49
C PRO A 113 -39.95 6.26 24.22
N ALA A 114 -39.32 5.71 25.27
CA ALA A 114 -38.11 4.93 25.12
C ALA A 114 -38.36 3.68 24.26
N ASP A 115 -37.38 3.31 23.44
CA ASP A 115 -37.43 2.09 22.64
C ASP A 115 -37.63 0.86 23.57
N ASN A 116 -38.64 0.08 23.28
CA ASN A 116 -38.82 -1.22 23.94
C ASN A 116 -37.82 -2.25 23.37
N GLN A 117 -37.72 -3.41 24.03
CA GLN A 117 -36.78 -4.46 23.65
C GLN A 117 -36.99 -4.95 22.19
N ALA A 118 -38.24 -5.04 21.74
CA ALA A 118 -38.56 -5.50 20.38
C ALA A 118 -38.03 -4.51 19.30
N VAL A 119 -38.23 -3.21 19.54
CA VAL A 119 -37.73 -2.15 18.67
C VAL A 119 -36.20 -2.16 18.61
N ARG A 120 -35.51 -2.28 19.74
CA ARG A 120 -34.06 -2.39 19.82
C ARG A 120 -33.54 -3.60 19.04
N THR A 121 -34.16 -4.77 19.27
CA THR A 121 -33.80 -6.00 18.55
C THR A 121 -33.95 -5.85 17.03
N ALA A 122 -35.04 -5.24 16.57
CA ALA A 122 -35.26 -4.99 15.15
C ALA A 122 -34.21 -4.04 14.54
N ARG A 123 -33.87 -2.95 15.23
CA ARG A 123 -32.81 -2.01 14.80
C ARG A 123 -31.46 -2.69 14.73
N HIS A 124 -31.11 -3.54 15.68
CA HIS A 124 -29.86 -4.31 15.66
C HIS A 124 -29.84 -5.28 14.48
N ALA A 125 -30.92 -6.01 14.24
CA ALA A 125 -31.02 -6.95 13.12
C ALA A 125 -30.89 -6.25 11.77
N GLU A 126 -31.43 -5.03 11.63
CA GLU A 126 -31.30 -4.22 10.40
C GLU A 126 -29.88 -3.65 10.20
N ALA A 127 -29.18 -3.29 11.28
CA ALA A 127 -27.85 -2.71 11.23
C ALA A 127 -26.75 -3.73 10.85
N ILE A 128 -26.86 -4.98 11.31
CA ILE A 128 -25.85 -6.02 11.13
C ILE A 128 -25.41 -6.18 9.65
N PRO A 129 -26.31 -6.40 8.67
CA PRO A 129 -25.89 -6.60 7.28
C PRO A 129 -25.21 -5.37 6.69
N ARG A 130 -25.62 -4.15 7.03
CA ARG A 130 -24.99 -2.91 6.56
C ARG A 130 -23.58 -2.75 7.13
N MET A 131 -23.44 -2.94 8.44
CA MET A 131 -22.14 -2.87 9.12
C MET A 131 -21.18 -3.94 8.58
N THR A 132 -21.66 -5.16 8.38
CA THR A 132 -20.86 -6.27 7.83
C THR A 132 -20.41 -5.98 6.40
N GLY A 133 -21.27 -5.39 5.56
CA GLY A 133 -20.90 -4.97 4.21
C GLY A 133 -19.75 -3.95 4.24
N HIS A 134 -19.88 -2.88 5.02
CA HIS A 134 -18.83 -1.88 5.16
C HIS A 134 -17.51 -2.44 5.71
N LEU A 135 -17.58 -3.39 6.66
CA LEU A 135 -16.37 -4.04 7.17
C LEU A 135 -15.70 -4.91 6.12
N ALA A 136 -16.48 -5.60 5.27
CA ALA A 136 -15.94 -6.38 4.16
C ALA A 136 -15.25 -5.49 3.11
N ASP A 137 -15.87 -4.35 2.77
CA ASP A 137 -15.29 -3.36 1.86
C ASP A 137 -14.00 -2.77 2.43
N ALA A 138 -13.98 -2.39 3.71
CA ALA A 138 -12.78 -1.93 4.39
C ALA A 138 -11.66 -2.97 4.37
N ALA A 139 -11.98 -4.23 4.64
CA ALA A 139 -10.99 -5.32 4.58
C ALA A 139 -10.41 -5.47 3.18
N HIS A 140 -11.23 -5.42 2.14
CA HIS A 140 -10.77 -5.46 0.74
C HIS A 140 -9.81 -4.30 0.41
N GLN A 141 -10.12 -3.08 0.80
CA GLN A 141 -9.25 -1.92 0.57
C GLN A 141 -7.90 -2.04 1.32
N LEU A 142 -7.90 -2.62 2.52
CA LEU A 142 -6.67 -2.88 3.28
C LEU A 142 -5.78 -3.94 2.62
N ASP A 143 -6.37 -4.98 2.03
CA ASP A 143 -5.66 -5.99 1.26
C ASP A 143 -4.99 -5.37 0.02
N LEU A 144 -5.72 -4.55 -0.74
CA LEU A 144 -5.17 -3.80 -1.88
C LEU A 144 -4.02 -2.88 -1.45
N SER A 145 -4.11 -2.25 -0.28
CA SER A 145 -3.07 -1.39 0.27
C SER A 145 -1.80 -2.19 0.59
N ALA A 146 -1.94 -3.38 1.17
CA ALA A 146 -0.82 -4.28 1.46
C ALA A 146 -0.11 -4.74 0.17
N ILE A 147 -0.88 -5.21 -0.82
CA ILE A 147 -0.37 -5.64 -2.13
C ILE A 147 0.38 -4.48 -2.81
N GLY A 148 -0.18 -3.27 -2.82
CA GLY A 148 0.46 -2.09 -3.40
C GLY A 148 1.79 -1.75 -2.74
N CYS A 149 1.88 -1.79 -1.42
CA CYS A 149 3.14 -1.57 -0.69
C CYS A 149 4.21 -2.62 -1.06
N HIS A 150 3.85 -3.90 -1.16
CA HIS A 150 4.78 -4.95 -1.61
C HIS A 150 5.23 -4.76 -3.04
N TYR A 151 4.32 -4.37 -3.94
CA TYR A 151 4.64 -4.08 -5.33
C TYR A 151 5.67 -2.95 -5.44
N VAL A 152 5.45 -1.82 -4.74
CA VAL A 152 6.37 -0.68 -4.75
C VAL A 152 7.73 -1.05 -4.16
N ALA A 153 7.77 -1.77 -3.04
CA ALA A 153 9.02 -2.22 -2.43
C ALA A 153 9.85 -3.12 -3.36
N THR A 154 9.17 -3.98 -4.13
CA THR A 154 9.80 -4.84 -5.13
C THR A 154 10.26 -4.02 -6.34
N GLY A 155 9.44 -3.06 -6.79
CA GLY A 155 9.76 -2.12 -7.87
C GLY A 155 11.06 -1.36 -7.59
N ILE A 156 11.17 -0.74 -6.41
CA ILE A 156 12.39 -0.02 -6.00
C ILE A 156 13.62 -0.93 -6.08
N THR A 157 13.52 -2.16 -5.56
CA THR A 157 14.65 -3.11 -5.55
C THR A 157 15.08 -3.49 -6.97
N ARG A 158 14.12 -3.74 -7.87
CA ARG A 158 14.35 -4.07 -9.29
C ARG A 158 14.97 -2.90 -10.04
N ASP A 159 14.42 -1.71 -9.85
CA ASP A 159 14.84 -0.51 -10.59
C ASP A 159 16.26 -0.08 -10.19
N LEU A 160 16.64 -0.24 -8.90
CA LEU A 160 18.00 -0.06 -8.42
C LEU A 160 18.98 -1.06 -9.06
N ALA A 161 18.60 -2.33 -9.15
CA ALA A 161 19.44 -3.35 -9.77
C ALA A 161 19.69 -3.04 -11.26
N ALA A 162 18.63 -2.65 -11.99
CA ALA A 162 18.74 -2.26 -13.40
C ALA A 162 19.63 -1.02 -13.60
N ALA A 163 19.51 -0.02 -12.75
CA ALA A 163 20.37 1.18 -12.80
C ALA A 163 21.85 0.84 -12.55
N GLN A 164 22.13 -0.08 -11.62
CA GLN A 164 23.51 -0.54 -11.36
C GLN A 164 24.12 -1.33 -12.53
N GLU A 165 23.31 -2.12 -13.22
CA GLU A 165 23.78 -2.85 -14.40
C GLU A 165 24.13 -1.91 -15.56
N GLN A 166 23.37 -0.84 -15.76
CA GLN A 166 23.61 0.17 -16.79
C GLN A 166 24.90 0.99 -16.54
N THR A 167 25.30 1.14 -15.29
CA THR A 167 26.52 1.87 -14.91
C THR A 167 27.79 1.03 -14.94
N LYS A 168 27.71 -0.30 -15.11
CA LYS A 168 28.91 -1.15 -15.28
C LYS A 168 29.55 -0.85 -16.60
N PRO A 169 30.88 -0.45 -16.62
CA PRO A 169 31.59 -0.21 -17.87
C PRO A 169 31.62 -1.50 -18.69
N VAL A 170 31.17 -1.42 -19.93
CA VAL A 170 31.32 -2.50 -20.91
C VAL A 170 32.82 -2.76 -21.04
N GLN A 171 33.32 -3.80 -20.43
CA GLN A 171 34.65 -4.30 -20.71
C GLN A 171 34.67 -4.69 -22.20
N ARG A 172 35.12 -3.75 -23.07
CA ARG A 172 35.47 -4.10 -24.44
C ARG A 172 36.55 -5.16 -24.33
N THR A 173 36.20 -6.39 -24.58
CA THR A 173 37.17 -7.42 -24.96
C THR A 173 37.80 -6.96 -26.24
N THR A 174 38.97 -6.31 -26.10
CA THR A 174 39.92 -6.11 -27.23
C THR A 174 40.41 -7.51 -27.58
N GLY A 175 39.68 -8.15 -28.50
CA GLY A 175 40.18 -9.34 -29.16
C GLY A 175 41.51 -9.01 -29.87
N PRO A 176 42.48 -9.93 -29.90
CA PRO A 176 43.76 -9.67 -30.54
C PRO A 176 43.51 -9.38 -32.02
N THR A 177 43.88 -8.16 -32.44
CA THR A 177 43.92 -7.76 -33.84
C THR A 177 44.98 -8.61 -34.53
N THR A 178 44.56 -9.63 -35.27
CA THR A 178 45.40 -10.41 -36.16
C THR A 178 45.80 -9.47 -37.33
N ALA A 179 47.04 -9.04 -37.35
CA ALA A 179 47.64 -8.24 -38.45
C ALA A 179 47.56 -9.07 -39.73
N PRO A 180 47.16 -8.50 -40.89
CA PRO A 180 47.22 -9.19 -42.16
C PRO A 180 48.68 -9.33 -42.60
N SER A 181 49.10 -10.60 -42.74
CA SER A 181 50.41 -10.98 -43.28
C SER A 181 50.53 -10.52 -44.76
N ALA A 182 51.47 -9.63 -45.04
CA ALA A 182 51.76 -9.16 -46.39
C ALA A 182 52.41 -10.27 -47.21
N SER A 183 51.65 -10.85 -48.14
CA SER A 183 52.19 -11.76 -49.16
C SER A 183 53.06 -10.98 -50.15
N ARG A 184 54.37 -11.24 -50.10
CA ARG A 184 55.35 -10.81 -51.13
C ARG A 184 55.15 -11.58 -52.42
N THR A 185 54.75 -10.91 -53.48
CA THR A 185 54.77 -11.45 -54.84
C THR A 185 56.20 -11.38 -55.41
N PRO A 186 56.75 -12.44 -56.01
CA PRO A 186 58.00 -12.39 -56.65
C PRO A 186 57.91 -11.75 -58.06
N ARG A 187 58.78 -10.79 -58.31
CA ARG A 187 58.93 -10.08 -59.57
C ARG A 187 59.71 -10.97 -60.57
N VAL A 188 59.02 -11.45 -61.61
CA VAL A 188 59.72 -12.10 -62.78
C VAL A 188 60.15 -11.04 -63.76
N ARG A 189 61.46 -11.05 -64.08
CA ARG A 189 62.09 -10.29 -65.20
C ARG A 189 61.85 -11.05 -66.53
N ARG A 190 61.35 -10.32 -67.49
CA ARG A 190 61.86 -10.26 -68.87
C ARG A 190 61.39 -9.01 -69.53
#